data_9fa11cb31fc7a68bcf9637fed76591d0
#
_entry.id   9fa11cb31fc7a68bcf9637fed76591d0
#
_cell.length_a   1.000
_cell.length_b   1.000
_cell.length_c   1.000
_cell.angle_alpha   90.00
_cell.angle_beta   90.00
_cell.angle_gamma   90.00
#
_symmetry.space_group_name_H-M   'P 1'
#
loop_
_entity.id
_entity.type
_entity.pdbx_description
1 polymer ?
#
loop_
_entity_poly.entity_id
_entity_poly.type
_entity_poly.pdbx_seq_one_letter_code
_entity_poly.pdbx_strand_id
1 'polypeptide(L)'
;MHVNSASHPASGGCPHLANRAAQLRDTLPSFPPPRIDPMDPPPVYAEMRNAKILGKARLWDGKDAWLITRYDDVRAVLSDPRFSSNITLSGYPTVSAAMKVARGNNRTFITMDPPDHTEQRRMLTGEFSVKRVEAFRPRIKEIVYHLIDKIQACEQPVDLVEALTLATPALAICELLGVPYEDHDFFQAQAMILTSSTATVEQAQAANEALCEKYLTQLVRRKMKEPTDDLLSRLVVNHVKKGNLTEVQVVSLARLLLIAGHETTANTTAMGVLLLLQRPAVWEELHQNTALVPQAIEEMLRFVDVTQSGKRRVALEDVVIGDQLICAGDAVVVLSVAANRDESAFQAPEDFNIHREARHQVSFGYGIHQCIGQPLARMEMHVVFEALLQRMPKLRLAVPFEALEFKPDTLMYGVKALPVTW
;
A
#
# COMPACT_ATOMS: atom_id res chain seq x y z
N MET A 1 -59.30 32.94 3.69
CA MET A 1 -59.08 31.51 3.41
C MET A 1 -57.72 31.15 3.97
N HIS A 2 -57.70 30.54 5.16
CA HIS A 2 -56.49 30.10 5.83
C HIS A 2 -56.09 28.72 5.31
N VAL A 3 -54.87 28.58 4.86
CA VAL A 3 -54.27 27.28 4.50
C VAL A 3 -53.37 26.88 5.68
N ASN A 4 -53.77 25.81 6.38
CA ASN A 4 -53.00 25.16 7.45
C ASN A 4 -51.76 24.48 6.91
N SER A 5 -50.59 24.83 7.43
CA SER A 5 -49.36 24.10 7.29
C SER A 5 -49.28 23.01 8.36
N ALA A 6 -49.40 21.76 7.96
CA ALA A 6 -49.18 20.61 8.86
C ALA A 6 -47.69 20.39 9.06
N SER A 7 -47.22 20.60 10.30
CA SER A 7 -45.89 20.21 10.77
C SER A 7 -45.84 18.69 11.00
N HIS A 8 -44.88 18.03 10.32
CA HIS A 8 -44.55 16.63 10.59
C HIS A 8 -43.81 16.52 11.95
N PRO A 9 -44.12 15.54 12.78
CA PRO A 9 -43.41 15.33 14.04
C PRO A 9 -42.04 14.70 13.74
N ALA A 10 -41.02 15.28 14.35
CA ALA A 10 -39.67 14.71 14.40
C ALA A 10 -39.72 13.31 15.03
N SER A 11 -39.10 12.33 14.35
CA SER A 11 -38.93 10.96 14.86
C SER A 11 -38.10 10.95 16.14
N GLY A 12 -38.78 10.84 17.28
CA GLY A 12 -38.19 10.63 18.59
C GLY A 12 -37.53 9.24 18.66
N GLY A 13 -36.23 9.15 18.43
CA GLY A 13 -35.47 7.93 18.68
C GLY A 13 -35.52 7.58 20.17
N CYS A 14 -35.81 6.32 20.47
CA CYS A 14 -35.90 5.79 21.84
C CYS A 14 -34.59 6.03 22.62
N PRO A 15 -34.57 6.74 23.76
CA PRO A 15 -33.35 7.06 24.53
C PRO A 15 -32.54 5.84 24.95
N HIS A 16 -33.17 4.68 25.13
CA HIS A 16 -32.52 3.42 25.45
C HIS A 16 -31.71 2.84 24.30
N LEU A 17 -32.13 3.02 23.05
CA LEU A 17 -31.38 2.60 21.87
C LEU A 17 -30.18 3.50 21.63
N ALA A 18 -30.30 4.80 21.87
CA ALA A 18 -29.20 5.75 21.77
C ALA A 18 -28.12 5.50 22.84
N ASN A 19 -28.50 5.19 24.09
CA ASN A 19 -27.57 4.84 25.18
C ASN A 19 -26.86 3.50 24.94
N ARG A 20 -27.55 2.48 24.39
CA ARG A 20 -26.96 1.20 24.06
C ARG A 20 -26.01 1.32 22.87
N ALA A 21 -26.34 2.15 21.87
CA ALA A 21 -25.47 2.47 20.76
C ALA A 21 -24.23 3.26 21.21
N ALA A 22 -24.37 4.18 22.19
CA ALA A 22 -23.24 4.91 22.76
C ALA A 22 -22.30 3.97 23.53
N GLN A 23 -22.84 3.08 24.38
CA GLN A 23 -22.05 2.10 25.13
C GLN A 23 -21.32 1.09 24.21
N LEU A 24 -21.93 0.68 23.10
CA LEU A 24 -21.28 -0.14 22.09
C LEU A 24 -20.18 0.62 21.33
N ARG A 25 -20.31 1.94 21.17
CA ARG A 25 -19.29 2.79 20.54
C ARG A 25 -18.00 2.87 21.37
N ASP A 26 -18.10 2.90 22.70
CA ASP A 26 -16.93 2.96 23.58
C ASP A 26 -16.12 1.66 23.64
N THR A 27 -16.65 0.55 23.07
CA THR A 27 -16.00 -0.76 23.01
C THR A 27 -15.36 -1.10 21.66
N LEU A 28 -15.52 -0.23 20.63
CA LEU A 28 -14.93 -0.50 19.33
C LEU A 28 -13.39 -0.42 19.38
N PRO A 29 -12.68 -1.38 18.76
CA PRO A 29 -11.23 -1.30 18.68
C PRO A 29 -10.77 -0.07 17.88
N SER A 30 -9.62 0.49 18.23
CA SER A 30 -8.96 1.53 17.42
C SER A 30 -8.49 0.96 16.09
N PHE A 31 -8.45 1.80 15.06
CA PHE A 31 -7.92 1.41 13.75
C PHE A 31 -6.61 2.14 13.44
N PRO A 32 -5.55 1.42 12.99
CA PRO A 32 -5.48 -0.05 12.92
C PRO A 32 -5.40 -0.69 14.31
N PRO A 33 -5.97 -1.88 14.51
CA PRO A 33 -5.80 -2.62 15.77
C PRO A 33 -4.36 -3.14 15.87
N PRO A 34 -3.86 -3.36 17.13
CA PRO A 34 -2.49 -3.81 17.34
C PRO A 34 -2.27 -5.26 16.84
N ARG A 35 -1.06 -5.54 16.38
CA ARG A 35 -0.56 -6.90 16.15
C ARG A 35 -0.05 -7.47 17.48
N ILE A 36 -0.26 -8.77 17.69
CA ILE A 36 0.36 -9.51 18.81
C ILE A 36 1.66 -10.13 18.34
N ASP A 37 1.61 -10.87 17.23
CA ASP A 37 2.78 -11.37 16.53
C ASP A 37 3.10 -10.40 15.37
N PRO A 38 4.37 -9.95 15.24
CA PRO A 38 4.77 -9.08 14.15
C PRO A 38 4.57 -9.68 12.76
N MET A 39 4.59 -10.99 12.61
CA MET A 39 4.43 -11.67 11.31
C MET A 39 2.96 -11.91 10.94
N ASP A 40 2.05 -11.80 11.92
CA ASP A 40 0.63 -12.09 11.70
C ASP A 40 -0.23 -10.81 11.65
N PRO A 41 -1.39 -10.85 10.97
CA PRO A 41 -2.39 -9.80 11.05
C PRO A 41 -2.94 -9.65 12.48
N PRO A 42 -3.53 -8.49 12.82
CA PRO A 42 -4.25 -8.32 14.09
C PRO A 42 -5.30 -9.43 14.31
N PRO A 43 -5.33 -10.10 15.49
CA PRO A 43 -6.21 -11.25 15.75
C PRO A 43 -7.70 -10.96 15.56
N VAL A 44 -8.12 -9.74 15.85
CA VAL A 44 -9.52 -9.30 15.69
C VAL A 44 -10.05 -9.50 14.26
N TYR A 45 -9.18 -9.50 13.24
CA TYR A 45 -9.59 -9.76 11.87
C TYR A 45 -10.02 -11.22 11.66
N ALA A 46 -9.32 -12.16 12.29
CA ALA A 46 -9.72 -13.58 12.29
C ALA A 46 -11.04 -13.79 13.05
N GLU A 47 -11.20 -13.12 14.18
CA GLU A 47 -12.45 -13.16 14.96
C GLU A 47 -13.65 -12.67 14.12
N MET A 48 -13.51 -11.55 13.40
CA MET A 48 -14.55 -11.03 12.51
C MET A 48 -14.88 -12.00 11.36
N ARG A 49 -13.86 -12.59 10.71
CA ARG A 49 -14.07 -13.58 9.64
C ARG A 49 -14.83 -14.82 10.14
N ASN A 50 -14.37 -15.37 11.26
CA ASN A 50 -14.95 -16.59 11.83
C ASN A 50 -16.39 -16.39 12.31
N ALA A 51 -16.68 -15.23 12.89
CA ALA A 51 -18.04 -14.86 13.28
C ALA A 51 -18.96 -14.53 12.08
N LYS A 52 -18.40 -14.43 10.86
CA LYS A 52 -19.12 -14.05 9.62
C LYS A 52 -19.86 -12.70 9.74
N ILE A 53 -19.34 -11.78 10.56
CA ILE A 53 -19.90 -10.45 10.74
C ILE A 53 -18.96 -9.40 10.16
N LEU A 54 -19.55 -8.31 9.66
CA LEU A 54 -18.78 -7.09 9.40
C LEU A 54 -18.59 -6.34 10.71
N GLY A 55 -17.33 -6.20 11.14
CA GLY A 55 -16.99 -5.41 12.30
C GLY A 55 -16.85 -3.93 11.97
N LYS A 56 -16.80 -3.11 13.04
CA LYS A 56 -16.43 -1.70 12.96
C LYS A 56 -15.20 -1.43 13.81
N ALA A 57 -14.46 -0.38 13.48
CA ALA A 57 -13.40 0.15 14.32
C ALA A 57 -13.48 1.67 14.40
N ARG A 58 -12.91 2.23 15.46
CA ARG A 58 -12.82 3.66 15.69
C ARG A 58 -11.60 4.23 14.99
N LEU A 59 -11.82 5.20 14.09
CA LEU A 59 -10.75 5.96 13.43
C LEU A 59 -10.17 7.02 14.37
N TRP A 60 -9.01 7.56 14.00
CA TRP A 60 -8.30 8.59 14.75
C TRP A 60 -9.13 9.86 15.01
N ASP A 61 -10.09 10.20 14.13
CA ASP A 61 -10.96 11.38 14.23
C ASP A 61 -12.27 11.08 14.98
N GLY A 62 -12.38 9.94 15.65
CA GLY A 62 -13.54 9.52 16.44
C GLY A 62 -14.70 8.97 15.60
N LYS A 63 -14.58 8.88 14.27
CA LYS A 63 -15.58 8.26 13.41
C LYS A 63 -15.43 6.74 13.40
N ASP A 64 -16.52 6.06 13.13
CA ASP A 64 -16.53 4.60 12.95
C ASP A 64 -16.37 4.27 11.47
N ALA A 65 -15.65 3.17 11.18
CA ALA A 65 -15.55 2.63 9.84
C ALA A 65 -15.86 1.13 9.84
N TRP A 66 -16.55 0.65 8.83
CA TRP A 66 -16.75 -0.76 8.56
C TRP A 66 -15.43 -1.41 8.14
N LEU A 67 -15.12 -2.57 8.70
CA LEU A 67 -13.95 -3.38 8.37
C LEU A 67 -14.38 -4.57 7.50
N ILE A 68 -13.93 -4.61 6.26
CA ILE A 68 -14.21 -5.71 5.34
C ILE A 68 -13.03 -6.68 5.39
N THR A 69 -13.26 -7.89 5.92
CA THR A 69 -12.22 -8.86 6.26
C THR A 69 -12.31 -10.16 5.45
N ARG A 70 -13.51 -10.56 4.95
CA ARG A 70 -13.71 -11.80 4.20
C ARG A 70 -13.31 -11.60 2.73
N TYR A 71 -12.74 -12.62 2.13
CA TYR A 71 -12.20 -12.57 0.77
C TYR A 71 -13.23 -12.13 -0.29
N ASP A 72 -14.42 -12.75 -0.29
CA ASP A 72 -15.45 -12.42 -1.27
C ASP A 72 -16.03 -11.02 -1.06
N ASP A 73 -16.21 -10.58 0.19
CA ASP A 73 -16.67 -9.22 0.50
C ASP A 73 -15.63 -8.17 0.09
N VAL A 74 -14.35 -8.44 0.29
CA VAL A 74 -13.26 -7.56 -0.16
C VAL A 74 -13.32 -7.39 -1.67
N ARG A 75 -13.50 -8.45 -2.44
CA ARG A 75 -13.63 -8.37 -3.90
C ARG A 75 -14.91 -7.67 -4.32
N ALA A 76 -16.02 -7.96 -3.66
CA ALA A 76 -17.30 -7.32 -3.92
C ALA A 76 -17.20 -5.80 -3.74
N VAL A 77 -16.74 -5.33 -2.57
CA VAL A 77 -16.60 -3.89 -2.27
C VAL A 77 -15.62 -3.20 -3.21
N LEU A 78 -14.50 -3.84 -3.55
CA LEU A 78 -13.48 -3.23 -4.45
C LEU A 78 -13.91 -3.16 -5.92
N SER A 79 -14.90 -3.94 -6.34
CA SER A 79 -15.44 -3.92 -7.71
C SER A 79 -16.77 -3.18 -7.86
N ASP A 80 -17.43 -2.85 -6.75
CA ASP A 80 -18.73 -2.20 -6.76
C ASP A 80 -18.58 -0.67 -6.86
N PRO A 81 -19.11 -0.01 -7.91
CA PRO A 81 -19.01 1.44 -8.11
C PRO A 81 -19.73 2.27 -7.04
N ARG A 82 -20.61 1.65 -6.23
CA ARG A 82 -21.27 2.30 -5.10
C ARG A 82 -20.33 2.58 -3.92
N PHE A 83 -19.12 2.00 -3.92
CA PHE A 83 -18.06 2.29 -2.96
C PHE A 83 -17.01 3.19 -3.59
N SER A 84 -17.14 4.49 -3.34
CA SER A 84 -16.31 5.54 -3.93
C SER A 84 -14.91 5.60 -3.33
N SER A 85 -13.92 5.87 -4.17
CA SER A 85 -12.54 6.20 -3.78
C SER A 85 -12.32 7.70 -3.56
N ASN A 86 -13.32 8.54 -3.76
CA ASN A 86 -13.20 9.98 -3.75
C ASN A 86 -12.96 10.54 -2.34
N ILE A 87 -11.72 10.98 -2.09
CA ILE A 87 -11.30 11.52 -0.78
C ILE A 87 -11.98 12.84 -0.38
N THR A 88 -12.68 13.51 -1.30
CA THR A 88 -13.35 14.77 -0.99
C THR A 88 -14.71 14.56 -0.32
N LEU A 89 -15.22 13.33 -0.35
CA LEU A 89 -16.49 12.99 0.29
C LEU A 89 -16.33 12.95 1.82
N SER A 90 -17.31 13.50 2.54
CA SER A 90 -17.25 13.69 4.00
C SER A 90 -17.12 12.39 4.78
N GLY A 91 -17.66 11.28 4.27
CA GLY A 91 -17.58 9.93 4.85
C GLY A 91 -16.28 9.19 4.54
N TYR A 92 -15.40 9.72 3.68
CA TYR A 92 -14.18 9.01 3.31
C TYR A 92 -13.22 8.87 4.50
N PRO A 93 -12.80 7.66 4.89
CA PRO A 93 -11.92 7.45 6.04
C PRO A 93 -10.49 7.92 5.75
N THR A 94 -9.95 8.76 6.62
CA THR A 94 -8.53 9.18 6.59
C THR A 94 -7.76 8.51 7.72
N VAL A 95 -6.44 8.40 7.60
CA VAL A 95 -5.61 7.68 8.57
C VAL A 95 -5.10 8.63 9.68
N SER A 96 -4.83 9.90 9.35
CA SER A 96 -4.41 10.92 10.31
C SER A 96 -4.74 12.33 9.82
N ALA A 97 -4.70 13.31 10.73
CA ALA A 97 -4.85 14.73 10.40
C ALA A 97 -3.76 15.19 9.42
N ALA A 98 -2.51 14.80 9.67
CA ALA A 98 -1.38 15.11 8.83
C ALA A 98 -1.58 14.65 7.38
N MET A 99 -2.02 13.40 7.19
CA MET A 99 -2.31 12.87 5.84
C MET A 99 -3.48 13.56 5.16
N LYS A 100 -4.51 13.94 5.92
CA LYS A 100 -5.64 14.69 5.38
C LYS A 100 -5.18 16.01 4.79
N VAL A 101 -4.33 16.72 5.50
CA VAL A 101 -3.77 18.02 5.07
C VAL A 101 -2.76 17.86 3.94
N ALA A 102 -1.81 16.92 4.05
CA ALA A 102 -0.79 16.69 3.04
C ALA A 102 -1.34 16.26 1.67
N ARG A 103 -2.50 15.61 1.64
CA ARG A 103 -3.19 15.28 0.38
C ARG A 103 -3.78 16.51 -0.29
N GLY A 104 -4.30 17.48 0.49
CA GLY A 104 -4.93 18.67 -0.03
C GLY A 104 -5.95 18.36 -1.12
N ASN A 105 -6.02 19.20 -2.14
CA ASN A 105 -6.87 19.02 -3.32
C ASN A 105 -6.17 18.24 -4.46
N ASN A 106 -4.94 17.76 -4.26
CA ASN A 106 -4.15 17.08 -5.28
C ASN A 106 -4.60 15.62 -5.42
N ARG A 107 -5.72 15.42 -6.12
CA ARG A 107 -6.26 14.09 -6.42
C ARG A 107 -5.48 13.43 -7.54
N THR A 108 -5.34 12.12 -7.43
CA THR A 108 -4.81 11.24 -8.47
C THR A 108 -5.76 10.08 -8.69
N PHE A 109 -5.57 9.30 -9.74
CA PHE A 109 -6.47 8.19 -10.10
C PHE A 109 -6.78 7.23 -8.93
N ILE A 110 -5.88 7.06 -7.94
CA ILE A 110 -6.16 6.21 -6.77
C ILE A 110 -7.22 6.78 -5.82
N THR A 111 -7.55 8.06 -5.95
CA THR A 111 -8.51 8.80 -5.13
C THR A 111 -9.60 9.47 -5.96
N MET A 112 -9.85 8.95 -7.14
CA MET A 112 -10.89 9.37 -8.09
C MET A 112 -11.78 8.20 -8.45
N ASP A 113 -13.01 8.51 -8.85
CA ASP A 113 -13.93 7.55 -9.48
C ASP A 113 -13.99 7.80 -11.00
N PRO A 114 -14.51 6.85 -11.80
CA PRO A 114 -14.79 7.11 -13.20
C PRO A 114 -15.73 8.32 -13.38
N PRO A 115 -15.57 9.13 -14.45
CA PRO A 115 -14.66 8.92 -15.58
C PRO A 115 -13.21 9.36 -15.33
N ASP A 116 -12.96 10.31 -14.39
CA ASP A 116 -11.66 10.94 -14.13
C ASP A 116 -10.57 9.90 -13.82
N HIS A 117 -10.92 8.90 -12.98
CA HIS A 117 -10.04 7.75 -12.68
C HIS A 117 -9.58 7.07 -13.97
N THR A 118 -10.53 6.72 -14.85
CA THR A 118 -10.26 5.92 -16.05
C THR A 118 -9.37 6.69 -17.03
N GLU A 119 -9.63 7.97 -17.20
CA GLU A 119 -8.84 8.84 -18.08
C GLU A 119 -7.40 8.96 -17.59
N GLN A 120 -7.20 9.30 -16.33
CA GLN A 120 -5.86 9.49 -15.79
C GLN A 120 -5.08 8.16 -15.70
N ARG A 121 -5.73 7.06 -15.27
CA ARG A 121 -5.10 5.74 -15.19
C ARG A 121 -4.64 5.24 -16.55
N ARG A 122 -5.42 5.48 -17.62
CA ARG A 122 -5.07 5.07 -19.00
C ARG A 122 -3.75 5.67 -19.45
N MET A 123 -3.42 6.90 -19.04
CA MET A 123 -2.18 7.58 -19.40
C MET A 123 -0.93 6.87 -18.85
N LEU A 124 -1.09 6.11 -17.76
CA LEU A 124 0.00 5.40 -17.09
C LEU A 124 0.02 3.90 -17.41
N THR A 125 -1.10 3.31 -17.83
CA THR A 125 -1.21 1.84 -17.99
C THR A 125 -0.14 1.25 -18.93
N GLY A 126 0.20 1.96 -20.00
CA GLY A 126 1.25 1.53 -20.94
C GLY A 126 2.64 1.47 -20.33
N GLU A 127 2.93 2.36 -19.36
CA GLU A 127 4.23 2.46 -18.70
C GLU A 127 4.49 1.27 -17.76
N PHE A 128 3.43 0.68 -17.19
CA PHE A 128 3.49 -0.48 -16.30
C PHE A 128 3.05 -1.78 -16.99
N SER A 129 2.99 -1.82 -18.33
CA SER A 129 2.71 -3.05 -19.05
C SER A 129 3.82 -4.09 -18.82
N VAL A 130 3.46 -5.38 -18.82
CA VAL A 130 4.42 -6.48 -18.63
C VAL A 130 5.61 -6.35 -19.62
N LYS A 131 5.33 -6.05 -20.88
CA LYS A 131 6.37 -5.87 -21.90
C LYS A 131 7.38 -4.78 -21.51
N ARG A 132 6.91 -3.64 -21.01
CA ARG A 132 7.78 -2.51 -20.66
C ARG A 132 8.56 -2.80 -19.38
N VAL A 133 7.91 -3.40 -18.40
CA VAL A 133 8.56 -3.83 -17.15
C VAL A 133 9.64 -4.88 -17.43
N GLU A 134 9.39 -5.88 -18.29
CA GLU A 134 10.40 -6.85 -18.64
C GLU A 134 11.58 -6.23 -19.42
N ALA A 135 11.35 -5.22 -20.24
CA ALA A 135 12.43 -4.46 -20.85
C ALA A 135 13.33 -3.71 -19.85
N PHE A 136 12.79 -3.42 -18.66
CA PHE A 136 13.51 -2.76 -17.57
C PHE A 136 14.27 -3.75 -16.67
N ARG A 137 13.97 -5.06 -16.73
CA ARG A 137 14.60 -6.12 -15.91
C ARG A 137 16.13 -6.12 -15.93
N PRO A 138 16.83 -5.98 -17.08
CA PRO A 138 18.29 -5.97 -17.09
C PRO A 138 18.87 -4.85 -16.21
N ARG A 139 18.24 -3.67 -16.23
CA ARG A 139 18.67 -2.54 -15.43
C ARG A 139 18.48 -2.80 -13.94
N ILE A 140 17.31 -3.34 -13.54
CA ILE A 140 17.07 -3.72 -12.13
C ILE A 140 18.06 -4.80 -11.68
N LYS A 141 18.37 -5.76 -12.57
CA LYS A 141 19.37 -6.79 -12.27
C LYS A 141 20.76 -6.18 -12.00
N GLU A 142 21.20 -5.24 -12.83
CA GLU A 142 22.45 -4.50 -12.63
C GLU A 142 22.47 -3.77 -11.28
N ILE A 143 21.40 -3.05 -10.95
CA ILE A 143 21.24 -2.35 -9.68
C ILE A 143 21.38 -3.32 -8.50
N VAL A 144 20.60 -4.40 -8.48
CA VAL A 144 20.55 -5.36 -7.37
C VAL A 144 21.90 -6.06 -7.18
N TYR A 145 22.54 -6.49 -8.27
CA TYR A 145 23.86 -7.13 -8.19
C TYR A 145 24.93 -6.17 -7.67
N HIS A 146 24.92 -4.91 -8.11
CA HIS A 146 25.81 -3.88 -7.59
C HIS A 146 25.61 -3.61 -6.10
N LEU A 147 24.35 -3.57 -5.62
CA LEU A 147 24.06 -3.43 -4.19
C LEU A 147 24.57 -4.65 -3.41
N ILE A 148 24.39 -5.87 -3.91
CA ILE A 148 24.91 -7.08 -3.27
C ILE A 148 26.44 -7.09 -3.22
N ASP A 149 27.12 -6.67 -4.29
CA ASP A 149 28.59 -6.55 -4.30
C ASP A 149 29.08 -5.58 -3.23
N LYS A 150 28.38 -4.44 -3.04
CA LYS A 150 28.68 -3.51 -1.94
C LYS A 150 28.45 -4.15 -0.57
N ILE A 151 27.33 -4.85 -0.37
CA ILE A 151 27.02 -5.54 0.88
C ILE A 151 28.12 -6.54 1.21
N GLN A 152 28.55 -7.37 0.25
CA GLN A 152 29.57 -8.39 0.44
C GLN A 152 30.96 -7.80 0.77
N ALA A 153 31.21 -6.54 0.44
CA ALA A 153 32.44 -5.82 0.75
C ALA A 153 32.40 -5.13 2.13
N CYS A 154 31.24 -5.07 2.80
CA CYS A 154 31.11 -4.46 4.13
C CYS A 154 31.48 -5.42 5.25
N GLU A 155 31.84 -4.85 6.41
CA GLU A 155 31.94 -5.61 7.67
C GLU A 155 30.53 -6.05 8.12
N GLN A 156 30.43 -7.28 8.63
CA GLN A 156 29.18 -7.84 9.13
C GLN A 156 28.96 -7.50 10.62
N PRO A 157 27.73 -7.34 11.09
CA PRO A 157 26.48 -7.48 10.35
C PRO A 157 26.13 -6.24 9.49
N VAL A 158 25.31 -6.43 8.44
CA VAL A 158 24.79 -5.36 7.59
C VAL A 158 23.27 -5.28 7.73
N ASP A 159 22.72 -4.08 7.78
CA ASP A 159 21.28 -3.87 7.70
C ASP A 159 20.78 -4.04 6.24
N LEU A 160 20.09 -5.13 5.98
CA LEU A 160 19.59 -5.47 4.64
C LEU A 160 18.43 -4.55 4.21
N VAL A 161 17.71 -3.92 5.15
CA VAL A 161 16.66 -2.97 4.80
C VAL A 161 17.26 -1.77 4.08
N GLU A 162 18.22 -1.12 4.69
CA GLU A 162 18.89 0.06 4.13
C GLU A 162 19.72 -0.31 2.89
N ALA A 163 20.54 -1.35 3.01
CA ALA A 163 21.52 -1.69 1.98
C ALA A 163 20.92 -2.30 0.69
N LEU A 164 19.75 -2.95 0.77
CA LEU A 164 19.17 -3.64 -0.39
C LEU A 164 17.69 -3.38 -0.59
N THR A 165 16.83 -3.70 0.43
CA THR A 165 15.39 -3.78 0.16
C THR A 165 14.74 -2.41 -0.01
N LEU A 166 15.30 -1.36 0.57
CA LEU A 166 14.91 0.02 0.41
C LEU A 166 15.61 0.65 -0.81
N ALA A 167 16.89 0.40 -0.99
CA ALA A 167 17.69 0.95 -2.08
C ALA A 167 17.21 0.47 -3.47
N THR A 168 16.81 -0.79 -3.60
CA THR A 168 16.37 -1.35 -4.90
C THR A 168 15.16 -0.61 -5.48
N PRO A 169 14.00 -0.52 -4.81
CA PRO A 169 12.85 0.18 -5.37
C PRO A 169 13.06 1.71 -5.43
N ALA A 170 13.92 2.29 -4.57
CA ALA A 170 14.29 3.70 -4.67
C ALA A 170 15.02 4.01 -5.97
N LEU A 171 16.04 3.21 -6.31
CA LEU A 171 16.76 3.31 -7.58
C LEU A 171 15.84 3.04 -8.77
N ALA A 172 15.00 2.00 -8.69
CA ALA A 172 14.07 1.65 -9.75
C ALA A 172 13.10 2.78 -10.07
N ILE A 173 12.49 3.41 -9.06
CA ILE A 173 11.54 4.50 -9.27
C ILE A 173 12.23 5.80 -9.74
N CYS A 174 13.45 6.08 -9.28
CA CYS A 174 14.26 7.18 -9.78
C CYS A 174 14.52 7.03 -11.28
N GLU A 175 14.98 5.87 -11.71
CA GLU A 175 15.25 5.55 -13.10
C GLU A 175 13.97 5.66 -13.96
N LEU A 176 12.86 5.08 -13.49
CA LEU A 176 11.57 5.11 -14.19
C LEU A 176 11.04 6.54 -14.39
N LEU A 177 11.14 7.39 -13.37
CA LEU A 177 10.65 8.76 -13.39
C LEU A 177 11.65 9.77 -13.98
N GLY A 178 12.90 9.40 -14.14
CA GLY A 178 13.99 10.31 -14.51
C GLY A 178 14.35 11.30 -13.41
N VAL A 179 14.28 10.84 -12.15
CA VAL A 179 14.75 11.54 -10.94
C VAL A 179 16.22 11.23 -10.76
N PRO A 180 17.12 12.24 -10.51
CA PRO A 180 18.51 11.98 -10.17
C PRO A 180 18.61 11.12 -8.89
N TYR A 181 19.46 10.09 -8.94
CA TYR A 181 19.59 9.19 -7.78
C TYR A 181 20.17 9.88 -6.54
N GLU A 182 21.06 10.85 -6.74
CA GLU A 182 21.64 11.65 -5.67
C GLU A 182 20.59 12.36 -4.79
N ASP A 183 19.37 12.52 -5.30
CA ASP A 183 18.26 13.13 -4.58
C ASP A 183 17.44 12.11 -3.75
N HIS A 184 17.83 10.81 -3.75
CA HIS A 184 17.01 9.75 -3.13
C HIS A 184 16.80 9.91 -1.63
N ASP A 185 17.83 10.30 -0.88
CA ASP A 185 17.73 10.54 0.57
C ASP A 185 16.73 11.65 0.88
N PHE A 186 16.74 12.70 0.06
CA PHE A 186 15.81 13.82 0.21
C PHE A 186 14.36 13.36 0.04
N PHE A 187 14.02 12.71 -1.07
CA PHE A 187 12.61 12.31 -1.27
C PHE A 187 12.18 11.19 -0.33
N GLN A 188 13.08 10.29 0.07
CA GLN A 188 12.81 9.26 1.06
C GLN A 188 12.43 9.86 2.41
N ALA A 189 13.19 10.84 2.89
CA ALA A 189 12.89 11.53 4.13
C ALA A 189 11.50 12.22 4.08
N GLN A 190 11.16 12.88 2.97
CA GLN A 190 9.85 13.49 2.80
C GLN A 190 8.72 12.43 2.72
N ALA A 191 8.95 11.33 2.00
CA ALA A 191 7.98 10.25 1.88
C ALA A 191 7.66 9.61 3.23
N MET A 192 8.67 9.36 4.07
CA MET A 192 8.50 8.83 5.44
C MET A 192 7.59 9.72 6.28
N ILE A 193 7.77 11.05 6.24
CA ILE A 193 6.90 11.99 6.96
C ILE A 193 5.46 11.91 6.41
N LEU A 194 5.30 11.90 5.08
CA LEU A 194 4.01 11.90 4.42
C LEU A 194 3.22 10.58 4.59
N THR A 195 3.89 9.49 4.95
CA THR A 195 3.29 8.16 5.20
C THR A 195 3.17 7.82 6.69
N SER A 196 3.74 8.63 7.58
CA SER A 196 3.65 8.45 9.03
C SER A 196 2.23 8.77 9.54
N SER A 197 1.71 7.95 10.46
CA SER A 197 0.46 8.21 11.18
C SER A 197 0.65 9.16 12.37
N THR A 198 1.89 9.34 12.82
CA THR A 198 2.26 10.14 14.01
C THR A 198 2.87 11.51 13.66
N ALA A 199 3.13 11.78 12.37
CA ALA A 199 3.60 13.10 11.94
C ALA A 199 2.60 14.19 12.28
N THR A 200 3.10 15.39 12.66
CA THR A 200 2.23 16.54 12.86
C THR A 200 1.75 17.13 11.54
N VAL A 201 0.70 17.95 11.60
CA VAL A 201 0.18 18.67 10.42
C VAL A 201 1.26 19.55 9.80
N GLU A 202 2.03 20.26 10.63
CA GLU A 202 3.10 21.17 10.21
C GLU A 202 4.24 20.40 9.51
N GLN A 203 4.64 19.24 10.07
CA GLN A 203 5.64 18.37 9.44
C GLN A 203 5.17 17.88 8.07
N ALA A 204 3.93 17.43 7.98
CA ALA A 204 3.36 16.94 6.72
C ALA A 204 3.21 18.06 5.67
N GLN A 205 2.85 19.27 6.08
CA GLN A 205 2.80 20.44 5.20
C GLN A 205 4.19 20.81 4.67
N ALA A 206 5.19 20.91 5.57
CA ALA A 206 6.55 21.22 5.19
C ALA A 206 7.14 20.15 4.22
N ALA A 207 6.90 18.86 4.50
CA ALA A 207 7.33 17.79 3.64
C ALA A 207 6.66 17.83 2.26
N ASN A 208 5.35 18.12 2.20
CA ASN A 208 4.64 18.27 0.94
C ASN A 208 5.12 19.46 0.13
N GLU A 209 5.34 20.62 0.77
CA GLU A 209 5.90 21.80 0.12
C GLU A 209 7.29 21.51 -0.46
N ALA A 210 8.17 20.91 0.36
CA ALA A 210 9.53 20.57 -0.07
C ALA A 210 9.54 19.61 -1.26
N LEU A 211 8.74 18.53 -1.19
CA LEU A 211 8.71 17.51 -2.23
C LEU A 211 7.95 17.97 -3.49
N CYS A 212 6.73 18.49 -3.34
CA CYS A 212 5.86 18.76 -4.49
C CYS A 212 6.10 20.14 -5.08
N GLU A 213 6.02 21.19 -4.23
CA GLU A 213 6.01 22.56 -4.73
C GLU A 213 7.41 23.04 -5.17
N LYS A 214 8.43 22.62 -4.41
CA LYS A 214 9.82 22.97 -4.74
C LYS A 214 10.44 21.95 -5.69
N TYR A 215 10.62 20.71 -5.24
CA TYR A 215 11.43 19.73 -5.97
C TYR A 215 10.75 19.18 -7.24
N LEU A 216 9.60 18.51 -7.11
CA LEU A 216 8.92 17.87 -8.26
C LEU A 216 8.44 18.88 -9.30
N THR A 217 7.99 20.06 -8.88
CA THR A 217 7.61 21.14 -9.81
C THR A 217 8.80 21.58 -10.67
N GLN A 218 9.98 21.74 -10.06
CA GLN A 218 11.18 22.09 -10.82
C GLN A 218 11.62 20.96 -11.76
N LEU A 219 11.52 19.71 -11.30
CA LEU A 219 11.83 18.54 -12.12
C LEU A 219 10.90 18.46 -13.34
N VAL A 220 9.59 18.59 -13.15
CA VAL A 220 8.61 18.56 -14.25
C VAL A 220 8.87 19.70 -15.23
N ARG A 221 9.17 20.93 -14.75
CA ARG A 221 9.53 22.06 -15.61
C ARG A 221 10.81 21.85 -16.41
N ARG A 222 11.81 21.17 -15.82
CA ARG A 222 13.02 20.75 -16.58
C ARG A 222 12.64 19.79 -17.69
N LYS A 223 11.82 18.75 -17.40
CA LYS A 223 11.34 17.78 -18.40
C LYS A 223 10.44 18.41 -19.49
N MET A 224 9.75 19.51 -19.17
CA MET A 224 9.02 20.28 -20.20
C MET A 224 9.94 20.97 -21.22
N LYS A 225 11.11 21.44 -20.79
CA LYS A 225 12.11 22.09 -21.64
C LYS A 225 12.97 21.05 -22.36
N GLU A 226 13.46 20.08 -21.62
CA GLU A 226 14.45 19.10 -22.07
C GLU A 226 13.96 17.68 -21.72
N PRO A 227 13.02 17.10 -22.51
CA PRO A 227 12.52 15.77 -22.27
C PRO A 227 13.58 14.72 -22.55
N THR A 228 13.63 13.67 -21.68
CA THR A 228 14.51 12.52 -21.79
C THR A 228 13.67 11.24 -21.92
N ASP A 229 14.28 10.05 -22.02
CA ASP A 229 13.53 8.79 -22.10
C ASP A 229 13.12 8.29 -20.71
N ASP A 230 12.20 9.00 -20.07
CA ASP A 230 11.61 8.65 -18.76
C ASP A 230 10.10 8.89 -18.75
N LEU A 231 9.44 8.38 -17.73
CA LEU A 231 7.98 8.45 -17.60
C LEU A 231 7.49 9.90 -17.48
N LEU A 232 8.15 10.76 -16.71
CA LEU A 232 7.73 12.16 -16.55
C LEU A 232 7.84 12.91 -17.87
N SER A 233 8.91 12.71 -18.63
CA SER A 233 9.09 13.29 -19.97
C SER A 233 7.99 12.85 -20.91
N ARG A 234 7.63 11.56 -20.90
CA ARG A 234 6.52 11.04 -21.73
C ARG A 234 5.17 11.60 -21.32
N LEU A 235 4.89 11.74 -20.03
CA LEU A 235 3.66 12.41 -19.55
C LEU A 235 3.59 13.87 -20.04
N VAL A 236 4.69 14.59 -19.91
CA VAL A 236 4.76 15.98 -20.37
C VAL A 236 4.53 16.09 -21.88
N VAL A 237 5.25 15.30 -22.68
CA VAL A 237 5.17 15.37 -24.15
C VAL A 237 3.82 14.91 -24.67
N ASN A 238 3.30 13.79 -24.11
CA ASN A 238 2.10 13.15 -24.64
C ASN A 238 0.79 13.75 -24.10
N HIS A 239 0.83 14.38 -22.91
CA HIS A 239 -0.39 14.82 -22.25
C HIS A 239 -0.38 16.32 -21.88
N VAL A 240 0.69 16.86 -21.29
CA VAL A 240 0.70 18.30 -20.93
C VAL A 240 0.71 19.18 -22.18
N LYS A 241 1.61 18.91 -23.13
CA LYS A 241 1.68 19.69 -24.40
C LYS A 241 0.41 19.57 -25.25
N LYS A 242 -0.44 18.57 -25.01
CA LYS A 242 -1.73 18.38 -25.69
C LYS A 242 -2.92 18.90 -24.89
N GLY A 243 -2.70 19.45 -23.70
CA GLY A 243 -3.74 20.00 -22.83
C GLY A 243 -4.57 18.94 -22.07
N ASN A 244 -4.15 17.66 -22.07
CA ASN A 244 -4.85 16.59 -21.36
C ASN A 244 -4.50 16.51 -19.87
N LEU A 245 -3.35 17.03 -19.46
CA LEU A 245 -2.91 17.16 -18.07
C LEU A 245 -2.35 18.56 -17.82
N THR A 246 -2.51 19.04 -16.60
CA THR A 246 -1.81 20.24 -16.11
C THR A 246 -0.46 19.86 -15.49
N GLU A 247 0.44 20.86 -15.36
CA GLU A 247 1.70 20.69 -14.62
C GLU A 247 1.46 20.13 -13.20
N VAL A 248 0.48 20.68 -12.48
CA VAL A 248 0.11 20.28 -11.11
C VAL A 248 -0.33 18.81 -11.06
N GLN A 249 -1.08 18.34 -12.06
CA GLN A 249 -1.48 16.95 -12.12
C GLN A 249 -0.30 16.01 -12.37
N VAL A 250 0.68 16.40 -13.20
CA VAL A 250 1.92 15.62 -13.38
C VAL A 250 2.74 15.57 -12.11
N VAL A 251 2.89 16.68 -11.39
CA VAL A 251 3.55 16.72 -10.06
C VAL A 251 2.85 15.79 -9.08
N SER A 252 1.52 15.78 -9.05
CA SER A 252 0.72 14.91 -8.18
C SER A 252 0.92 13.42 -8.53
N LEU A 253 0.99 13.09 -9.83
CA LEU A 253 1.31 11.73 -10.30
C LEU A 253 2.74 11.32 -9.97
N ALA A 254 3.72 12.21 -10.14
CA ALA A 254 5.10 11.96 -9.76
C ALA A 254 5.24 11.67 -8.26
N ARG A 255 4.61 12.50 -7.41
CA ARG A 255 4.53 12.27 -5.97
C ARG A 255 3.90 10.92 -5.63
N LEU A 256 2.76 10.60 -6.26
CA LEU A 256 2.09 9.32 -6.06
C LEU A 256 3.03 8.15 -6.36
N LEU A 257 3.68 8.16 -7.52
CA LEU A 257 4.54 7.07 -7.98
C LEU A 257 5.78 6.93 -7.12
N LEU A 258 6.42 8.03 -6.71
CA LEU A 258 7.55 8.01 -5.79
C LEU A 258 7.17 7.35 -4.46
N ILE A 259 6.08 7.77 -3.83
CA ILE A 259 5.67 7.25 -2.51
C ILE A 259 5.19 5.81 -2.63
N ALA A 260 4.33 5.51 -3.60
CA ALA A 260 3.70 4.20 -3.72
C ALA A 260 4.65 3.11 -4.22
N GLY A 261 5.58 3.45 -5.11
CA GLY A 261 6.51 2.49 -5.71
C GLY A 261 7.67 2.10 -4.80
N HIS A 262 8.03 2.95 -3.86
CA HIS A 262 9.20 2.77 -3.01
C HIS A 262 8.93 1.93 -1.75
N GLU A 263 8.15 2.46 -0.81
CA GLU A 263 7.99 1.88 0.53
C GLU A 263 7.26 0.54 0.55
N THR A 264 6.28 0.36 -0.34
CA THR A 264 5.51 -0.88 -0.42
C THR A 264 6.37 -2.06 -0.83
N THR A 265 7.15 -1.91 -1.90
CA THR A 265 8.04 -2.97 -2.41
C THR A 265 9.18 -3.24 -1.43
N ALA A 266 9.78 -2.19 -0.84
CA ALA A 266 10.82 -2.30 0.15
C ALA A 266 10.38 -3.14 1.36
N ASN A 267 9.27 -2.76 1.99
CA ASN A 267 8.76 -3.47 3.17
C ASN A 267 8.31 -4.90 2.83
N THR A 268 7.66 -5.11 1.67
CA THR A 268 7.25 -6.46 1.24
C THR A 268 8.47 -7.36 1.04
N THR A 269 9.52 -6.84 0.40
CA THR A 269 10.77 -7.60 0.17
C THR A 269 11.48 -7.89 1.49
N ALA A 270 11.62 -6.91 2.39
CA ALA A 270 12.25 -7.10 3.70
C ALA A 270 11.51 -8.13 4.56
N MET A 271 10.18 -8.03 4.63
CA MET A 271 9.34 -9.01 5.36
C MET A 271 9.38 -10.39 4.71
N GLY A 272 9.45 -10.47 3.39
CA GLY A 272 9.63 -11.74 2.66
C GLY A 272 10.99 -12.40 2.96
N VAL A 273 12.08 -11.61 2.99
CA VAL A 273 13.39 -12.12 3.40
C VAL A 273 13.35 -12.60 4.84
N LEU A 274 12.83 -11.79 5.78
CA LEU A 274 12.68 -12.18 7.19
C LEU A 274 11.89 -13.48 7.33
N LEU A 275 10.77 -13.61 6.60
CA LEU A 275 9.94 -14.81 6.59
C LEU A 275 10.71 -16.07 6.18
N LEU A 276 11.56 -15.95 5.15
CA LEU A 276 12.40 -17.05 4.67
C LEU A 276 13.55 -17.36 5.63
N LEU A 277 14.20 -16.34 6.22
CA LEU A 277 15.29 -16.55 7.17
C LEU A 277 14.84 -17.25 8.46
N GLN A 278 13.55 -17.13 8.81
CA GLN A 278 12.93 -17.94 9.88
C GLN A 278 12.60 -19.37 9.45
N ARG A 279 12.77 -19.71 8.15
CA ARG A 279 12.42 -21.02 7.55
C ARG A 279 13.59 -21.55 6.70
N PRO A 280 14.72 -21.95 7.34
CA PRO A 280 15.92 -22.35 6.59
C PRO A 280 15.69 -23.46 5.56
N ALA A 281 14.77 -24.40 5.83
CA ALA A 281 14.46 -25.47 4.89
C ALA A 281 13.83 -24.92 3.59
N VAL A 282 12.96 -23.89 3.70
CA VAL A 282 12.33 -23.23 2.53
C VAL A 282 13.36 -22.40 1.77
N TRP A 283 14.26 -21.70 2.49
CA TRP A 283 15.37 -20.97 1.88
C TRP A 283 16.25 -21.92 1.05
N GLU A 284 16.64 -23.05 1.63
CA GLU A 284 17.47 -24.06 0.94
C GLU A 284 16.76 -24.64 -0.28
N GLU A 285 15.46 -24.95 -0.17
CA GLU A 285 14.66 -25.45 -1.30
C GLU A 285 14.63 -24.44 -2.47
N LEU A 286 14.42 -23.15 -2.16
CA LEU A 286 14.47 -22.06 -3.16
C LEU A 286 15.87 -21.88 -3.75
N HIS A 287 16.94 -22.06 -2.94
CA HIS A 287 18.30 -22.01 -3.43
C HIS A 287 18.59 -23.13 -4.42
N GLN A 288 18.13 -24.36 -4.14
CA GLN A 288 18.28 -25.53 -5.02
C GLN A 288 17.39 -25.44 -6.27
N ASN A 289 16.23 -24.78 -6.18
CA ASN A 289 15.28 -24.66 -7.28
C ASN A 289 14.72 -23.23 -7.39
N THR A 290 15.48 -22.35 -8.01
CA THR A 290 15.06 -20.93 -8.22
C THR A 290 13.83 -20.79 -9.14
N ALA A 291 13.42 -21.83 -9.88
CA ALA A 291 12.17 -21.81 -10.64
C ALA A 291 10.91 -21.67 -9.77
N LEU A 292 11.02 -21.99 -8.46
CA LEU A 292 9.94 -21.77 -7.48
C LEU A 292 9.81 -20.32 -7.00
N VAL A 293 10.82 -19.46 -7.24
CA VAL A 293 10.82 -18.07 -6.73
C VAL A 293 9.57 -17.27 -7.15
N PRO A 294 9.09 -17.31 -8.40
CA PRO A 294 7.87 -16.59 -8.77
C PRO A 294 6.63 -17.03 -7.97
N GLN A 295 6.48 -18.33 -7.71
CA GLN A 295 5.37 -18.86 -6.92
C GLN A 295 5.51 -18.52 -5.43
N ALA A 296 6.73 -18.62 -4.90
CA ALA A 296 7.04 -18.20 -3.53
C ALA A 296 6.73 -16.71 -3.29
N ILE A 297 6.97 -15.84 -4.27
CA ILE A 297 6.62 -14.42 -4.21
C ILE A 297 5.10 -14.21 -4.07
N GLU A 298 4.28 -14.94 -4.82
CA GLU A 298 2.82 -14.85 -4.67
C GLU A 298 2.37 -15.26 -3.25
N GLU A 299 2.98 -16.31 -2.70
CA GLU A 299 2.70 -16.72 -1.33
C GLU A 299 3.23 -15.71 -0.29
N MET A 300 4.41 -15.11 -0.51
CA MET A 300 4.89 -14.02 0.34
C MET A 300 3.93 -12.82 0.32
N LEU A 301 3.48 -12.39 -0.86
CA LEU A 301 2.51 -11.31 -1.01
C LEU A 301 1.21 -11.62 -0.27
N ARG A 302 0.72 -12.86 -0.32
CA ARG A 302 -0.45 -13.31 0.43
C ARG A 302 -0.21 -13.26 1.94
N PHE A 303 0.92 -13.81 2.39
CA PHE A 303 1.19 -14.08 3.80
C PHE A 303 1.57 -12.83 4.58
N VAL A 304 2.43 -11.97 4.01
CA VAL A 304 2.96 -10.75 4.67
C VAL A 304 2.43 -9.47 4.03
N ASP A 305 1.14 -9.38 3.70
CA ASP A 305 0.56 -8.13 3.17
C ASP A 305 0.87 -6.94 4.09
N VAL A 306 1.67 -6.02 3.58
CA VAL A 306 2.19 -4.87 4.34
C VAL A 306 1.20 -3.70 4.44
N THR A 307 0.05 -3.76 3.74
CA THR A 307 -0.93 -2.67 3.67
C THR A 307 -1.85 -2.62 4.90
N GLN A 308 -1.29 -2.27 6.07
CA GLN A 308 -2.06 -2.28 7.32
C GLN A 308 -3.17 -1.22 7.39
N SER A 309 -3.07 -0.13 6.63
CA SER A 309 -4.09 0.93 6.59
C SER A 309 -5.32 0.59 5.74
N GLY A 310 -5.33 -0.57 5.06
CA GLY A 310 -6.39 -1.03 4.17
C GLY A 310 -6.63 -0.14 2.93
N LYS A 311 -7.53 -0.59 2.06
CA LYS A 311 -8.03 0.20 0.93
C LYS A 311 -9.32 0.87 1.37
N ARG A 312 -9.41 2.19 1.20
CA ARG A 312 -10.47 3.01 1.81
C ARG A 312 -11.54 3.36 0.80
N ARG A 313 -12.81 3.34 1.26
CA ARG A 313 -13.99 3.67 0.46
C ARG A 313 -14.99 4.44 1.31
N VAL A 314 -15.94 5.05 0.63
CA VAL A 314 -17.18 5.56 1.23
C VAL A 314 -18.37 5.05 0.43
N ALA A 315 -19.42 4.60 1.11
CA ALA A 315 -20.65 4.17 0.46
C ALA A 315 -21.40 5.38 -0.12
N LEU A 316 -21.78 5.33 -1.39
CA LEU A 316 -22.55 6.40 -2.05
C LEU A 316 -24.04 6.25 -1.82
N GLU A 317 -24.51 5.04 -1.57
CA GLU A 317 -25.89 4.67 -1.28
C GLU A 317 -25.93 3.50 -0.30
N ASP A 318 -27.11 3.12 0.15
CA ASP A 318 -27.30 1.97 1.04
C ASP A 318 -26.97 0.67 0.29
N VAL A 319 -26.04 -0.11 0.82
CA VAL A 319 -25.56 -1.37 0.21
C VAL A 319 -25.52 -2.47 1.25
N VAL A 320 -26.08 -3.63 0.94
CA VAL A 320 -25.94 -4.83 1.77
C VAL A 320 -24.69 -5.60 1.36
N ILE A 321 -23.80 -5.84 2.32
CA ILE A 321 -22.62 -6.72 2.17
C ILE A 321 -22.73 -7.84 3.21
N GLY A 322 -22.75 -9.08 2.74
CA GLY A 322 -23.18 -10.18 3.58
C GLY A 322 -24.60 -9.93 4.13
N ASP A 323 -24.75 -9.97 5.45
CA ASP A 323 -26.02 -9.71 6.15
C ASP A 323 -26.09 -8.31 6.76
N GLN A 324 -25.16 -7.40 6.44
CA GLN A 324 -25.06 -6.08 7.04
C GLN A 324 -25.38 -4.95 6.05
N LEU A 325 -26.22 -4.02 6.50
CA LEU A 325 -26.49 -2.79 5.75
C LEU A 325 -25.41 -1.76 6.05
N ILE A 326 -24.67 -1.35 5.01
CA ILE A 326 -23.76 -0.21 5.00
C ILE A 326 -24.55 0.96 4.43
N CYS A 327 -24.74 2.01 5.23
CA CYS A 327 -25.55 3.16 4.80
C CYS A 327 -24.74 4.13 3.95
N ALA A 328 -25.46 4.92 3.14
CA ALA A 328 -24.86 6.03 2.39
C ALA A 328 -24.07 6.96 3.32
N GLY A 329 -22.83 7.30 2.93
CA GLY A 329 -21.91 8.11 3.72
C GLY A 329 -21.05 7.33 4.72
N ASP A 330 -21.28 6.03 4.92
CA ASP A 330 -20.48 5.22 5.83
C ASP A 330 -19.05 5.04 5.30
N ALA A 331 -18.09 5.17 6.22
CA ALA A 331 -16.69 4.86 5.98
C ALA A 331 -16.46 3.35 5.92
N VAL A 332 -15.69 2.91 4.94
CA VAL A 332 -15.37 1.50 4.71
C VAL A 332 -13.85 1.33 4.55
N VAL A 333 -13.28 0.40 5.29
CA VAL A 333 -11.87 -0.01 5.18
C VAL A 333 -11.82 -1.46 4.74
N VAL A 334 -11.21 -1.70 3.59
CA VAL A 334 -11.11 -3.02 2.96
C VAL A 334 -9.74 -3.60 3.25
N LEU A 335 -9.70 -4.74 3.93
CA LEU A 335 -8.50 -5.33 4.52
C LEU A 335 -8.01 -6.56 3.73
N SER A 336 -7.14 -6.33 2.76
CA SER A 336 -6.51 -7.43 2.01
C SER A 336 -5.68 -8.35 2.90
N VAL A 337 -5.01 -7.81 3.92
CA VAL A 337 -4.26 -8.58 4.92
C VAL A 337 -5.13 -9.61 5.65
N ALA A 338 -6.40 -9.29 5.90
CA ALA A 338 -7.37 -10.20 6.48
C ALA A 338 -7.91 -11.20 5.45
N ALA A 339 -8.28 -10.71 4.26
CA ALA A 339 -8.82 -11.53 3.18
C ALA A 339 -7.84 -12.60 2.68
N ASN A 340 -6.55 -12.29 2.67
CA ASN A 340 -5.48 -13.23 2.30
C ASN A 340 -5.27 -14.36 3.33
N ARG A 341 -5.93 -14.30 4.48
CA ARG A 341 -5.96 -15.33 5.52
C ARG A 341 -7.35 -15.97 5.65
N ASP A 342 -8.22 -15.83 4.64
CA ASP A 342 -9.56 -16.39 4.63
C ASP A 342 -9.53 -17.87 4.18
N GLU A 343 -10.04 -18.78 5.03
CA GLU A 343 -10.12 -20.22 4.76
C GLU A 343 -11.03 -20.56 3.58
N SER A 344 -11.99 -19.68 3.27
CA SER A 344 -12.86 -19.88 2.10
C SER A 344 -12.12 -19.71 0.76
N ALA A 345 -10.99 -18.98 0.77
CA ALA A 345 -10.17 -18.72 -0.41
C ALA A 345 -8.86 -19.50 -0.42
N PHE A 346 -8.28 -19.77 0.75
CA PHE A 346 -6.97 -20.39 0.89
C PHE A 346 -7.03 -21.54 1.92
N GLN A 347 -6.72 -22.76 1.49
CA GLN A 347 -6.65 -23.90 2.40
C GLN A 347 -5.50 -23.70 3.41
N ALA A 348 -5.73 -23.93 4.72
CA ALA A 348 -4.76 -23.68 5.79
C ALA A 348 -4.05 -22.33 5.63
N PRO A 349 -4.77 -21.18 5.67
CA PRO A 349 -4.24 -19.88 5.28
C PRO A 349 -3.17 -19.34 6.25
N GLU A 350 -3.11 -19.87 7.46
CA GLU A 350 -2.10 -19.53 8.47
C GLU A 350 -0.75 -20.21 8.22
N ASP A 351 -0.70 -21.20 7.31
CA ASP A 351 0.54 -21.85 6.91
C ASP A 351 1.18 -21.11 5.74
N PHE A 352 2.48 -20.82 5.85
CA PHE A 352 3.30 -20.36 4.73
C PHE A 352 3.75 -21.55 3.89
N ASN A 353 3.31 -21.62 2.64
CA ASN A 353 3.58 -22.73 1.74
C ASN A 353 3.92 -22.23 0.32
N ILE A 354 5.19 -22.29 -0.06
CA ILE A 354 5.69 -21.84 -1.37
C ILE A 354 5.13 -22.61 -2.57
N HIS A 355 4.49 -23.77 -2.33
CA HIS A 355 3.81 -24.56 -3.36
C HIS A 355 2.33 -24.20 -3.52
N ARG A 356 1.82 -23.27 -2.72
CA ARG A 356 0.44 -22.81 -2.82
C ARG A 356 0.20 -22.03 -4.12
N GLU A 357 -0.92 -22.29 -4.78
CA GLU A 357 -1.43 -21.47 -5.89
C GLU A 357 -2.05 -20.16 -5.33
N ALA A 358 -1.18 -19.18 -5.01
CA ALA A 358 -1.57 -17.94 -4.34
C ALA A 358 -1.85 -16.75 -5.31
N ARG A 359 -1.91 -16.97 -6.62
CA ARG A 359 -2.07 -15.88 -7.62
C ARG A 359 -3.35 -15.06 -7.48
N HIS A 360 -4.38 -15.62 -6.83
CA HIS A 360 -5.64 -14.94 -6.55
C HIS A 360 -5.60 -14.08 -5.27
N GLN A 361 -4.45 -13.98 -4.59
CA GLN A 361 -4.27 -13.07 -3.45
C GLN A 361 -4.64 -11.62 -3.82
N VAL A 362 -5.09 -10.85 -2.83
CA VAL A 362 -5.63 -9.49 -3.04
C VAL A 362 -4.77 -8.37 -2.43
N SER A 363 -3.48 -8.59 -2.18
CA SER A 363 -2.56 -7.57 -1.65
C SER A 363 -2.44 -6.37 -2.59
N PHE A 364 -2.46 -6.61 -3.89
CA PHE A 364 -2.52 -5.56 -4.91
C PHE A 364 -3.91 -4.94 -5.10
N GLY A 365 -4.89 -5.29 -4.24
CA GLY A 365 -6.27 -4.88 -4.43
C GLY A 365 -7.01 -5.66 -5.52
N TYR A 366 -8.19 -5.17 -5.90
CA TYR A 366 -9.06 -5.77 -6.90
C TYR A 366 -9.85 -4.69 -7.65
N GLY A 367 -10.42 -5.02 -8.82
CA GLY A 367 -11.25 -4.10 -9.60
C GLY A 367 -10.44 -2.97 -10.27
N ILE A 368 -11.12 -1.86 -10.56
CA ILE A 368 -10.56 -0.76 -11.35
C ILE A 368 -9.36 -0.07 -10.68
N HIS A 369 -9.25 -0.15 -9.36
CA HIS A 369 -8.13 0.40 -8.58
C HIS A 369 -7.03 -0.62 -8.25
N GLN A 370 -7.05 -1.81 -8.86
CA GLN A 370 -5.96 -2.77 -8.67
C GLN A 370 -4.62 -2.10 -8.99
N CYS A 371 -3.59 -2.42 -8.20
CA CYS A 371 -2.27 -1.79 -8.29
C CYS A 371 -1.73 -1.81 -9.73
N ILE A 372 -1.42 -0.63 -10.25
CA ILE A 372 -0.85 -0.49 -11.60
C ILE A 372 0.60 -0.96 -11.64
N GLY A 373 1.35 -0.78 -10.52
CA GLY A 373 2.75 -1.15 -10.39
C GLY A 373 3.00 -2.63 -10.08
N GLN A 374 1.95 -3.47 -9.98
CA GLN A 374 2.11 -4.89 -9.61
C GLN A 374 3.09 -5.69 -10.50
N PRO A 375 3.21 -5.45 -11.82
CA PRO A 375 4.22 -6.16 -12.62
C PRO A 375 5.65 -5.75 -12.24
N LEU A 376 5.87 -4.45 -11.94
CA LEU A 376 7.18 -3.93 -11.54
C LEU A 376 7.58 -4.49 -10.16
N ALA A 377 6.71 -4.43 -9.17
CA ALA A 377 6.97 -4.96 -7.83
C ALA A 377 7.33 -6.46 -7.86
N ARG A 378 6.58 -7.28 -8.63
CA ARG A 378 6.92 -8.70 -8.80
C ARG A 378 8.27 -8.92 -9.45
N MET A 379 8.60 -8.14 -10.45
CA MET A 379 9.88 -8.23 -11.15
C MET A 379 11.04 -7.82 -10.24
N GLU A 380 10.90 -6.75 -9.47
CA GLU A 380 11.91 -6.32 -8.48
C GLU A 380 12.13 -7.39 -7.42
N MET A 381 11.05 -7.89 -6.80
CA MET A 381 11.15 -8.98 -5.82
C MET A 381 11.82 -10.22 -6.43
N HIS A 382 11.43 -10.61 -7.65
CA HIS A 382 12.04 -11.77 -8.32
C HIS A 382 13.55 -11.60 -8.47
N VAL A 383 14.01 -10.44 -8.96
CA VAL A 383 15.43 -10.17 -9.14
C VAL A 383 16.17 -10.16 -7.80
N VAL A 384 15.59 -9.57 -6.75
CA VAL A 384 16.21 -9.53 -5.41
C VAL A 384 16.31 -10.93 -4.81
N PHE A 385 15.24 -11.73 -4.80
CA PHE A 385 15.28 -13.08 -4.24
C PHE A 385 16.19 -14.00 -5.03
N GLU A 386 16.14 -13.97 -6.37
CA GLU A 386 17.06 -14.74 -7.21
C GLU A 386 18.52 -14.39 -6.88
N ALA A 387 18.86 -13.12 -6.79
CA ALA A 387 20.21 -12.66 -6.52
C ALA A 387 20.68 -13.01 -5.11
N LEU A 388 19.84 -12.87 -4.07
CA LEU A 388 20.16 -13.29 -2.71
C LEU A 388 20.41 -14.79 -2.61
N LEU A 389 19.54 -15.61 -3.19
CA LEU A 389 19.70 -17.07 -3.20
C LEU A 389 20.98 -17.51 -3.91
N GLN A 390 21.35 -16.85 -5.02
CA GLN A 390 22.57 -17.18 -5.79
C GLN A 390 23.85 -16.69 -5.13
N ARG A 391 23.86 -15.45 -4.61
CA ARG A 391 25.08 -14.77 -4.17
C ARG A 391 25.31 -14.88 -2.66
N MET A 392 24.25 -15.08 -1.87
CA MET A 392 24.28 -15.11 -0.41
C MET A 392 23.49 -16.32 0.15
N PRO A 393 23.78 -17.57 -0.30
CA PRO A 393 23.01 -18.74 0.09
C PRO A 393 23.04 -19.05 1.59
N LYS A 394 24.05 -18.54 2.31
CA LYS A 394 24.20 -18.71 3.76
C LYS A 394 23.67 -17.51 4.57
N LEU A 395 22.86 -16.65 3.93
CA LEU A 395 22.26 -15.48 4.60
C LEU A 395 21.46 -15.91 5.83
N ARG A 396 21.65 -15.23 6.96
CA ARG A 396 20.94 -15.49 8.22
C ARG A 396 20.81 -14.22 9.03
N LEU A 397 19.86 -14.19 9.97
CA LEU A 397 19.76 -13.09 10.93
C LEU A 397 21.04 -13.03 11.78
N ALA A 398 21.52 -11.82 12.03
CA ALA A 398 22.64 -11.53 12.93
C ALA A 398 22.18 -11.33 14.39
N VAL A 399 20.87 -11.19 14.61
CA VAL A 399 20.24 -10.97 15.92
C VAL A 399 19.06 -11.94 16.09
N PRO A 400 18.64 -12.27 17.32
CA PRO A 400 17.38 -12.99 17.56
C PRO A 400 16.18 -12.23 16.99
N PHE A 401 15.14 -12.96 16.56
CA PHE A 401 13.92 -12.38 15.99
C PHE A 401 13.27 -11.37 16.95
N GLU A 402 13.27 -11.66 18.24
CA GLU A 402 12.68 -10.84 19.30
C GLU A 402 13.37 -9.49 19.50
N ALA A 403 14.60 -9.33 18.98
CA ALA A 403 15.34 -8.06 19.00
C ALA A 403 14.99 -7.16 17.80
N LEU A 404 14.22 -7.66 16.82
CA LEU A 404 13.82 -6.86 15.66
C LEU A 404 12.72 -5.87 16.03
N GLU A 405 12.84 -4.65 15.51
CA GLU A 405 11.84 -3.62 15.66
C GLU A 405 11.01 -3.48 14.38
N PHE A 406 9.69 -3.25 14.55
CA PHE A 406 8.76 -3.10 13.44
C PHE A 406 8.18 -1.67 13.37
N LYS A 407 7.48 -1.35 12.27
CA LYS A 407 6.91 -0.02 11.96
C LYS A 407 5.39 -0.01 12.19
N PRO A 408 4.87 0.09 13.42
CA PRO A 408 3.43 0.10 13.65
C PRO A 408 2.76 1.40 13.20
N ASP A 409 3.51 2.52 13.18
CA ASP A 409 3.01 3.89 13.00
C ASP A 409 3.13 4.40 11.56
N THR A 410 3.18 3.50 10.59
CA THR A 410 3.26 3.85 9.17
C THR A 410 2.10 3.22 8.38
N LEU A 411 1.80 3.77 7.19
CA LEU A 411 0.80 3.18 6.29
C LEU A 411 1.17 1.77 5.85
N MET A 412 2.47 1.54 5.69
CA MET A 412 3.05 0.29 5.22
C MET A 412 3.81 -0.36 6.37
N TYR A 413 3.29 -1.48 6.85
CA TYR A 413 3.94 -2.27 7.89
C TYR A 413 5.26 -2.87 7.38
N GLY A 414 6.24 -3.03 8.26
CA GLY A 414 7.52 -3.65 7.93
C GLY A 414 8.48 -3.66 9.10
N VAL A 415 9.61 -4.32 8.94
CA VAL A 415 10.74 -4.28 9.87
C VAL A 415 11.52 -2.98 9.69
N LYS A 416 12.00 -2.37 10.80
CA LYS A 416 12.78 -1.12 10.73
C LYS A 416 14.17 -1.35 10.17
N ALA A 417 14.84 -2.39 10.67
CA ALA A 417 16.18 -2.82 10.26
C ALA A 417 16.22 -4.35 10.24
N LEU A 418 17.00 -4.93 9.34
CA LEU A 418 17.17 -6.38 9.21
C LEU A 418 18.68 -6.71 9.22
N PRO A 419 19.32 -6.74 10.41
CA PRO A 419 20.73 -7.09 10.53
C PRO A 419 20.96 -8.54 10.11
N VAL A 420 21.81 -8.74 9.11
CA VAL A 420 22.14 -10.05 8.55
C VAL A 420 23.63 -10.32 8.49
N THR A 421 23.96 -11.61 8.39
CA THR A 421 25.31 -12.13 8.19
C THR A 421 25.25 -13.31 7.21
N TRP A 422 26.37 -13.66 6.54
CA TRP A 422 26.44 -14.69 5.51
C TRP A 422 27.75 -15.48 5.53
#